data_958e349cce5e2a8e3c0164c21385595c
#
_entry.id   958e349cce5e2a8e3c0164c21385595c
#
_cell.length_a   1.000
_cell.length_b   1.000
_cell.length_c   1.000
_cell.angle_alpha   90.00
_cell.angle_beta   90.00
_cell.angle_gamma   90.00
#
_symmetry.space_group_name_H-M   'P 1'
#
loop_
_entity.id
_entity.type
_entity.pdbx_description
1 polymer ?
#
loop_
_entity_poly.entity_id
_entity_poly.type
_entity_poly.pdbx_seq_one_letter_code
_entity_poly.pdbx_strand_id
1 'polypeptide(L)'
;MAKATFVKVAMKAIFEQGKYVQYVSKKGKREGQTLNKLDRTIPRDENDKVFIEKGESYFWWSFQYGGKNYSKEQPKRSQLTQSNYLSQLYDLQDRIEDITADSPESLESAVSELIGEFESLRDETQESLDNMPESLQSSPTGELLQERIDCLDGVISELEDIDCDYEEPDEDEIKDEIADDEGITPDEKDWDDDLADEQIQEKKDEKLQEWLDERISEIQDISTE
;
A
#
# COMPACT_ATOMS: atom_id res chain seq x y z
N MET A 1 16.39 -6.64 1.64
CA MET A 1 15.15 -7.05 2.30
C MET A 1 15.34 -8.37 3.05
N ALA A 2 14.63 -8.56 4.17
CA ALA A 2 14.58 -9.85 4.83
C ALA A 2 13.69 -10.82 4.02
N LYS A 3 13.95 -12.13 4.19
CA LYS A 3 13.12 -13.17 3.56
C LYS A 3 12.21 -13.79 4.61
N ALA A 4 10.90 -13.73 4.40
CA ALA A 4 9.94 -14.39 5.24
C ALA A 4 9.96 -15.92 4.99
N THR A 5 9.85 -16.68 6.06
CA THR A 5 9.78 -18.15 6.04
C THR A 5 8.42 -18.57 6.57
N PHE A 6 7.67 -19.32 5.77
CA PHE A 6 6.40 -19.91 6.20
C PHE A 6 6.64 -21.17 7.04
N VAL A 7 5.93 -21.28 8.16
CA VAL A 7 5.91 -22.45 9.04
C VAL A 7 4.48 -22.97 9.12
N LYS A 8 4.26 -24.17 8.59
CA LYS A 8 2.92 -24.77 8.49
C LYS A 8 2.33 -25.12 9.86
N VAL A 9 3.18 -25.49 10.84
CA VAL A 9 2.73 -25.91 12.18
C VAL A 9 3.70 -25.41 13.24
N ALA A 10 3.21 -24.57 14.14
CA ALA A 10 3.98 -24.08 15.28
C ALA A 10 4.21 -25.21 16.30
N MET A 11 5.47 -25.56 16.55
CA MET A 11 5.83 -26.58 17.52
C MET A 11 5.65 -26.13 18.98
N LYS A 12 5.66 -24.83 19.21
CA LYS A 12 5.47 -24.16 20.50
C LYS A 12 4.62 -22.91 20.31
N ALA A 13 3.94 -22.47 21.37
CA ALA A 13 3.30 -21.16 21.39
C ALA A 13 4.35 -20.05 21.27
N ILE A 14 3.98 -18.95 20.62
CA ILE A 14 4.80 -17.74 20.49
C ILE A 14 4.04 -16.60 21.17
N PHE A 15 4.69 -15.93 22.11
CA PHE A 15 4.12 -14.86 22.93
C PHE A 15 4.37 -13.50 22.30
N GLU A 16 3.53 -12.50 22.65
CA GLU A 16 3.63 -11.13 22.12
C GLU A 16 4.94 -10.46 22.49
N GLN A 17 5.34 -10.57 23.74
CA GLN A 17 6.56 -9.92 24.24
C GLN A 17 7.74 -10.89 24.33
N GLY A 18 7.54 -12.06 24.93
CA GLY A 18 8.59 -13.04 25.17
C GLY A 18 9.59 -12.61 26.25
N LYS A 19 10.52 -13.49 26.60
CA LYS A 19 11.50 -13.30 27.66
C LYS A 19 12.93 -13.21 27.12
N TYR A 20 13.73 -12.30 27.66
CA TYR A 20 15.17 -12.30 27.40
C TYR A 20 15.83 -13.44 28.18
N VAL A 21 16.53 -14.30 27.46
CA VAL A 21 17.29 -15.42 28.01
C VAL A 21 18.77 -15.25 27.72
N GLN A 22 19.59 -15.66 28.70
CA GLN A 22 21.04 -15.69 28.53
C GLN A 22 21.45 -16.98 27.80
N TYR A 23 22.37 -16.87 26.87
CA TYR A 23 22.99 -17.99 26.20
C TYR A 23 24.47 -17.72 25.95
N VAL A 24 25.26 -18.79 25.89
CA VAL A 24 26.68 -18.70 25.54
C VAL A 24 26.83 -18.86 24.03
N SER A 25 27.44 -17.89 23.37
CA SER A 25 27.70 -17.96 21.94
C SER A 25 28.67 -19.12 21.61
N LYS A 26 28.27 -19.98 20.67
CA LYS A 26 29.04 -21.17 20.30
C LYS A 26 29.89 -21.00 19.06
N LYS A 27 29.79 -19.87 18.37
CA LYS A 27 30.46 -19.62 17.08
C LYS A 27 30.76 -18.13 16.84
N GLY A 28 31.79 -17.88 16.02
CA GLY A 28 32.14 -16.56 15.52
C GLY A 28 32.94 -15.69 16.50
N LYS A 29 33.05 -14.39 16.22
CA LYS A 29 33.85 -13.43 17.02
C LYS A 29 33.44 -13.29 18.48
N ARG A 30 32.25 -13.79 18.86
CA ARG A 30 31.70 -13.74 20.23
C ARG A 30 31.62 -15.13 20.89
N GLU A 31 32.35 -16.12 20.37
CA GLU A 31 32.37 -17.46 20.97
C GLU A 31 32.81 -17.40 22.44
N GLY A 32 32.09 -18.13 23.28
CA GLY A 32 32.30 -18.11 24.73
C GLY A 32 31.70 -16.93 25.51
N GLN A 33 31.21 -15.89 24.83
CA GLN A 33 30.55 -14.78 25.49
C GLN A 33 29.10 -15.09 25.87
N THR A 34 28.69 -14.65 27.05
CA THR A 34 27.27 -14.69 27.46
C THR A 34 26.52 -13.53 26.84
N LEU A 35 25.53 -13.83 26.06
CA LEU A 35 24.70 -12.85 25.33
C LEU A 35 23.24 -13.00 25.76
N ASN A 36 22.49 -11.90 25.69
CA ASN A 36 21.04 -11.89 25.88
C ASN A 36 20.34 -12.04 24.53
N LYS A 37 19.31 -12.87 24.47
CA LYS A 37 18.48 -13.09 23.30
C LYS A 37 17.01 -13.08 23.72
N LEU A 38 16.18 -12.39 22.97
CA LEU A 38 14.73 -12.47 23.13
C LEU A 38 14.24 -13.84 22.63
N ASP A 39 13.57 -14.57 23.51
CA ASP A 39 12.91 -15.85 23.16
C ASP A 39 11.40 -15.69 23.37
N ARG A 40 10.68 -15.56 22.28
CA ARG A 40 9.21 -15.42 22.26
C ARG A 40 8.48 -16.75 22.46
N THR A 41 9.18 -17.86 22.62
CA THR A 41 8.58 -19.15 23.02
C THR A 41 8.45 -19.31 24.55
N ILE A 42 8.92 -18.32 25.30
CA ILE A 42 8.85 -18.25 26.76
C ILE A 42 8.13 -16.93 27.10
N PRO A 43 7.03 -16.96 27.87
CA PRO A 43 6.32 -15.73 28.25
C PRO A 43 7.23 -14.84 29.11
N ARG A 44 7.10 -13.54 28.97
CA ARG A 44 7.80 -12.54 29.79
C ARG A 44 7.35 -12.63 31.26
N ASP A 45 6.04 -12.70 31.45
CA ASP A 45 5.35 -12.82 32.72
C ASP A 45 3.98 -13.53 32.53
N GLU A 46 3.17 -13.59 33.59
CA GLU A 46 1.86 -14.25 33.56
C GLU A 46 0.82 -13.53 32.68
N ASN A 47 1.06 -12.26 32.33
CA ASN A 47 0.15 -11.45 31.52
C ASN A 47 0.56 -11.42 30.03
N ASP A 48 1.69 -12.05 29.67
CA ASP A 48 2.17 -12.10 28.28
C ASP A 48 1.24 -12.98 27.44
N LYS A 49 0.53 -12.37 26.48
CA LYS A 49 -0.46 -13.06 25.66
C LYS A 49 0.20 -13.96 24.63
N VAL A 50 -0.49 -15.05 24.33
CA VAL A 50 -0.12 -15.92 23.21
C VAL A 50 -0.50 -15.21 21.91
N PHE A 51 0.49 -14.98 21.05
CA PHE A 51 0.32 -14.42 19.72
C PHE A 51 0.03 -15.50 18.68
N ILE A 52 0.79 -16.61 18.71
CA ILE A 52 0.60 -17.78 17.83
C ILE A 52 0.48 -19.00 18.72
N GLU A 53 -0.62 -19.74 18.58
CA GLU A 53 -0.81 -20.97 19.35
C GLU A 53 -0.01 -22.14 18.79
N LYS A 54 0.24 -23.12 19.65
CA LYS A 54 0.83 -24.38 19.17
C LYS A 54 -0.12 -25.07 18.20
N GLY A 55 0.41 -25.39 17.01
CA GLY A 55 -0.38 -25.99 15.94
C GLY A 55 -0.79 -25.03 14.84
N GLU A 56 -0.83 -23.73 15.09
CA GLU A 56 -1.13 -22.71 14.07
C GLU A 56 0.01 -22.59 13.05
N SER A 57 -0.33 -22.13 11.85
CA SER A 57 0.64 -21.71 10.83
C SER A 57 1.07 -20.27 11.06
N TYR A 58 2.27 -19.92 10.64
CA TYR A 58 2.79 -18.56 10.76
C TYR A 58 3.94 -18.29 9.80
N PHE A 59 4.27 -17.01 9.66
CA PHE A 59 5.47 -16.53 8.98
C PHE A 59 6.46 -15.99 10.01
N TRP A 60 7.75 -16.12 9.72
CA TRP A 60 8.78 -15.42 10.49
C TRP A 60 9.89 -14.92 9.58
N TRP A 61 10.53 -13.84 10.01
CA TRP A 61 11.72 -13.28 9.37
C TRP A 61 12.63 -12.66 10.43
N SER A 62 13.87 -12.36 10.04
CA SER A 62 14.81 -11.67 10.91
C SER A 62 15.75 -10.80 10.11
N PHE A 63 16.14 -9.70 10.68
CA PHE A 63 17.17 -8.83 10.15
C PHE A 63 18.53 -9.16 10.77
N GLN A 64 19.62 -8.71 10.12
CA GLN A 64 20.98 -9.05 10.53
C GLN A 64 21.29 -8.65 11.98
N TYR A 65 20.74 -7.52 12.44
CA TYR A 65 20.94 -6.99 13.80
C TYR A 65 19.66 -6.92 14.60
N GLY A 66 18.55 -7.42 14.07
CA GLY A 66 17.24 -7.43 14.70
C GLY A 66 16.88 -8.78 15.31
N GLY A 67 15.80 -8.80 16.07
CA GLY A 67 15.18 -10.02 16.57
C GLY A 67 14.42 -10.78 15.47
N LYS A 68 13.75 -11.86 15.88
CA LYS A 68 12.78 -12.54 15.02
C LYS A 68 11.44 -11.83 15.09
N ASN A 69 10.89 -11.54 13.92
CA ASN A 69 9.54 -11.06 13.74
C ASN A 69 8.63 -12.24 13.35
N TYR A 70 7.36 -12.15 13.70
CA TYR A 70 6.37 -13.18 13.47
C TYR A 70 5.06 -12.55 13.01
N SER A 71 4.37 -13.20 12.08
CA SER A 71 3.04 -12.82 11.60
C SER A 71 2.19 -14.08 11.37
N LYS A 72 0.87 -13.96 11.56
CA LYS A 72 -0.10 -14.99 11.16
C LYS A 72 -0.36 -14.95 9.66
N GLU A 73 -0.30 -13.76 9.09
CA GLU A 73 -0.48 -13.50 7.67
C GLU A 73 0.86 -13.33 6.97
N GLN A 74 0.86 -13.41 5.64
CA GLN A 74 2.04 -13.14 4.85
C GLN A 74 2.50 -11.69 5.10
N PRO A 75 3.76 -11.46 5.51
CA PRO A 75 4.24 -10.11 5.77
C PRO A 75 4.29 -9.30 4.47
N LYS A 76 3.87 -8.03 4.56
CA LYS A 76 3.97 -7.04 3.49
C LYS A 76 5.43 -6.73 3.18
N ARG A 77 5.70 -6.18 1.99
CA ARG A 77 7.05 -5.75 1.58
C ARG A 77 7.64 -4.73 2.56
N SER A 78 6.83 -3.80 3.06
CA SER A 78 7.18 -2.79 4.05
C SER A 78 7.75 -3.40 5.35
N GLN A 79 7.22 -4.52 5.80
CA GLN A 79 7.67 -5.22 7.01
C GLN A 79 8.99 -5.99 6.82
N LEU A 80 9.42 -6.21 5.59
CA LEU A 80 10.63 -6.97 5.24
C LEU A 80 11.87 -6.09 5.03
N THR A 81 11.76 -4.80 5.27
CA THR A 81 12.87 -3.83 5.23
C THR A 81 13.13 -3.22 6.61
N GLN A 82 14.36 -2.69 6.83
CA GLN A 82 14.72 -1.87 7.99
C GLN A 82 14.87 -0.39 7.61
N SER A 83 14.77 -0.07 6.34
CA SER A 83 14.79 1.31 5.87
C SER A 83 13.41 1.92 6.09
N ASN A 84 13.34 3.02 6.84
CA ASN A 84 12.10 3.76 7.06
C ASN A 84 11.51 4.24 5.73
N TYR A 85 12.35 4.83 4.87
CA TYR A 85 11.96 5.25 3.53
C TYR A 85 11.32 4.11 2.71
N LEU A 86 12.01 2.95 2.59
CA LEU A 86 11.48 1.83 1.82
C LEU A 86 10.22 1.22 2.45
N SER A 87 10.09 1.27 3.78
CA SER A 87 8.87 0.80 4.44
C SER A 87 7.68 1.66 4.06
N GLN A 88 7.81 2.98 4.16
CA GLN A 88 6.77 3.94 3.79
C GLN A 88 6.47 3.85 2.28
N LEU A 89 7.49 3.83 1.42
CA LEU A 89 7.30 3.70 -0.03
C LEU A 89 6.52 2.45 -0.41
N TYR A 90 6.82 1.29 0.19
CA TYR A 90 6.09 0.05 -0.10
C TYR A 90 4.65 0.08 0.44
N ASP A 91 4.39 0.74 1.58
CA ASP A 91 3.04 0.93 2.08
C ASP A 91 2.22 1.85 1.14
N LEU A 92 2.86 2.88 0.56
CA LEU A 92 2.23 3.75 -0.44
C LEU A 92 1.98 3.02 -1.76
N GLN A 93 2.92 2.17 -2.22
CA GLN A 93 2.72 1.31 -3.39
C GLN A 93 1.54 0.34 -3.19
N ASP A 94 1.46 -0.33 -2.03
CA ASP A 94 0.32 -1.19 -1.70
C ASP A 94 -1.01 -0.41 -1.76
N ARG A 95 -1.02 0.87 -1.34
CA ARG A 95 -2.23 1.72 -1.38
C ARG A 95 -2.61 2.14 -2.80
N ILE A 96 -1.64 2.42 -3.67
CA ILE A 96 -1.89 2.65 -5.10
C ILE A 96 -2.52 1.39 -5.73
N GLU A 97 -1.97 0.20 -5.46
CA GLU A 97 -2.50 -1.06 -5.98
C GLU A 97 -3.92 -1.38 -5.46
N ASP A 98 -4.23 -1.01 -4.21
CA ASP A 98 -5.49 -1.29 -3.53
C ASP A 98 -6.52 -0.14 -3.65
N ILE A 99 -6.22 0.94 -4.44
CA ILE A 99 -7.11 2.10 -4.55
C ILE A 99 -8.46 1.71 -5.13
N THR A 100 -9.53 2.22 -4.51
CA THR A 100 -10.91 2.03 -4.95
C THR A 100 -11.70 3.31 -4.74
N ALA A 101 -12.64 3.60 -5.63
CA ALA A 101 -13.55 4.73 -5.49
C ALA A 101 -14.93 4.31 -6.01
N ASP A 102 -15.98 4.89 -5.43
CA ASP A 102 -17.37 4.68 -5.79
C ASP A 102 -18.05 5.96 -6.29
N SER A 103 -17.32 7.06 -6.26
CA SER A 103 -17.75 8.36 -6.80
C SER A 103 -16.54 9.22 -7.16
N PRO A 104 -16.71 10.26 -8.02
CA PRO A 104 -15.66 11.21 -8.35
C PRO A 104 -15.05 11.90 -7.12
N GLU A 105 -15.89 12.29 -6.16
CA GLU A 105 -15.45 12.93 -4.92
C GLU A 105 -14.62 11.97 -4.05
N SER A 106 -14.98 10.67 -4.03
CA SER A 106 -14.20 9.67 -3.30
C SER A 106 -12.86 9.40 -3.97
N LEU A 107 -12.79 9.46 -5.31
CA LEU A 107 -11.55 9.36 -6.08
C LEU A 107 -10.64 10.57 -5.81
N GLU A 108 -11.17 11.80 -5.93
CA GLU A 108 -10.43 13.03 -5.64
C GLU A 108 -9.85 13.02 -4.21
N SER A 109 -10.66 12.59 -3.23
CA SER A 109 -10.20 12.46 -1.84
C SER A 109 -9.07 11.44 -1.70
N ALA A 110 -9.17 10.29 -2.35
CA ALA A 110 -8.15 9.24 -2.30
C ALA A 110 -6.84 9.68 -2.96
N VAL A 111 -6.92 10.34 -4.12
CA VAL A 111 -5.76 10.92 -4.83
C VAL A 111 -5.10 12.01 -3.98
N SER A 112 -5.87 12.94 -3.42
CA SER A 112 -5.35 14.01 -2.55
C SER A 112 -4.65 13.45 -1.30
N GLU A 113 -5.17 12.38 -0.71
CA GLU A 113 -4.55 11.72 0.44
C GLU A 113 -3.21 11.06 0.05
N LEU A 114 -3.15 10.37 -1.11
CA LEU A 114 -1.91 9.80 -1.63
C LEU A 114 -0.86 10.88 -1.90
N ILE A 115 -1.23 11.98 -2.57
CA ILE A 115 -0.34 13.12 -2.81
C ILE A 115 0.25 13.61 -1.49
N GLY A 116 -0.58 13.88 -0.48
CA GLY A 116 -0.12 14.38 0.83
C GLY A 116 0.85 13.43 1.53
N GLU A 117 0.68 12.12 1.38
CA GLU A 117 1.61 11.14 1.97
C GLU A 117 2.93 11.02 1.19
N PHE A 118 2.89 11.08 -0.15
CA PHE A 118 4.11 11.15 -0.97
C PHE A 118 4.89 12.44 -0.71
N GLU A 119 4.22 13.59 -0.57
CA GLU A 119 4.83 14.86 -0.17
C GLU A 119 5.50 14.74 1.20
N SER A 120 4.85 14.11 2.18
CA SER A 120 5.44 13.88 3.50
C SER A 120 6.72 13.05 3.44
N LEU A 121 6.73 11.98 2.64
CA LEU A 121 7.91 11.14 2.44
C LEU A 121 9.03 11.87 1.70
N ARG A 122 8.69 12.71 0.71
CA ARG A 122 9.62 13.60 0.01
C ARG A 122 10.27 14.59 0.97
N ASP A 123 9.47 15.25 1.79
CA ASP A 123 9.94 16.27 2.75
C ASP A 123 10.85 15.65 3.82
N GLU A 124 10.54 14.46 4.35
CA GLU A 124 11.43 13.71 5.25
C GLU A 124 12.77 13.37 4.56
N THR A 125 12.73 13.03 3.27
CA THR A 125 13.93 12.71 2.49
C THR A 125 14.74 13.95 2.21
N GLN A 126 14.09 15.07 1.88
CA GLN A 126 14.73 16.39 1.68
C GLN A 126 15.39 16.88 2.97
N GLU A 127 14.69 16.79 4.11
CA GLU A 127 15.27 17.14 5.42
C GLU A 127 16.52 16.30 5.72
N SER A 128 16.52 15.03 5.35
CA SER A 128 17.68 14.15 5.51
C SER A 128 18.87 14.59 4.67
N LEU A 129 18.63 15.09 3.46
CA LEU A 129 19.64 15.64 2.56
C LEU A 129 20.15 16.99 3.07
N ASP A 130 19.26 17.88 3.50
CA ASP A 130 19.60 19.23 3.99
C ASP A 130 20.41 19.19 5.29
N ASN A 131 20.13 18.23 6.16
CA ASN A 131 20.87 17.98 7.39
C ASN A 131 22.26 17.33 7.14
N MET A 132 22.54 16.89 5.91
CA MET A 132 23.83 16.32 5.56
C MET A 132 24.87 17.41 5.35
N PRO A 133 26.11 17.26 5.90
CA PRO A 133 27.20 18.20 5.59
C PRO A 133 27.41 18.35 4.09
N GLU A 134 27.63 19.59 3.61
CA GLU A 134 27.82 19.90 2.17
C GLU A 134 28.85 18.97 1.47
N SER A 135 29.94 18.62 2.18
CA SER A 135 30.96 17.71 1.64
C SER A 135 30.46 16.27 1.42
N LEU A 136 29.32 15.89 2.00
CA LEU A 136 28.71 14.57 1.85
C LEU A 136 27.49 14.57 0.92
N GLN A 137 26.92 15.73 0.61
CA GLN A 137 25.79 15.84 -0.33
C GLN A 137 26.16 15.34 -1.74
N SER A 138 27.42 15.52 -2.17
CA SER A 138 27.94 14.95 -3.42
C SER A 138 28.48 13.52 -3.27
N SER A 139 28.20 12.84 -2.16
CA SER A 139 28.57 11.44 -1.99
C SER A 139 27.49 10.52 -2.58
N PRO A 140 27.80 9.21 -2.81
CA PRO A 140 26.77 8.26 -3.29
C PRO A 140 25.52 8.20 -2.41
N THR A 141 25.62 8.57 -1.13
CA THR A 141 24.44 8.63 -0.23
C THR A 141 23.64 9.89 -0.50
N GLY A 142 24.26 11.04 -0.72
CA GLY A 142 23.57 12.28 -1.08
C GLY A 142 22.91 12.17 -2.46
N GLU A 143 23.64 11.62 -3.44
CA GLU A 143 23.09 11.33 -4.78
C GLU A 143 21.86 10.41 -4.70
N LEU A 144 21.91 9.35 -3.88
CA LEU A 144 20.77 8.47 -3.67
C LEU A 144 19.56 9.18 -3.04
N LEU A 145 19.77 10.11 -2.10
CA LEU A 145 18.68 10.90 -1.53
C LEU A 145 18.06 11.82 -2.57
N GLN A 146 18.87 12.45 -3.42
CA GLN A 146 18.37 13.29 -4.51
C GLN A 146 17.57 12.45 -5.52
N GLU A 147 18.06 11.29 -5.94
CA GLU A 147 17.33 10.38 -6.84
C GLU A 147 15.96 9.97 -6.25
N ARG A 148 15.88 9.77 -4.93
CA ARG A 148 14.60 9.47 -4.25
C ARG A 148 13.64 10.64 -4.26
N ILE A 149 14.13 11.86 -4.03
CA ILE A 149 13.33 13.09 -4.09
C ILE A 149 12.79 13.26 -5.50
N ASP A 150 13.65 13.17 -6.52
CA ASP A 150 13.26 13.33 -7.92
C ASP A 150 12.21 12.26 -8.34
N CYS A 151 12.35 11.03 -7.85
CA CYS A 151 11.35 9.97 -8.08
C CYS A 151 9.99 10.30 -7.42
N LEU A 152 10.01 10.76 -6.15
CA LEU A 152 8.78 11.14 -5.45
C LEU A 152 8.09 12.35 -6.07
N ASP A 153 8.86 13.35 -6.51
CA ASP A 153 8.32 14.51 -7.25
C ASP A 153 7.67 14.07 -8.57
N GLY A 154 8.23 13.06 -9.26
CA GLY A 154 7.63 12.46 -10.44
C GLY A 154 6.28 11.82 -10.14
N VAL A 155 6.20 10.98 -9.12
CA VAL A 155 4.95 10.32 -8.69
C VAL A 155 3.88 11.34 -8.28
N ILE A 156 4.27 12.37 -7.51
CA ILE A 156 3.36 13.45 -7.11
C ILE A 156 2.79 14.16 -8.34
N SER A 157 3.66 14.50 -9.31
CA SER A 157 3.21 15.15 -10.55
C SER A 157 2.27 14.27 -11.37
N GLU A 158 2.52 12.96 -11.47
CA GLU A 158 1.63 12.02 -12.17
C GLU A 158 0.28 11.89 -11.47
N LEU A 159 0.25 11.91 -10.11
CA LEU A 159 -1.00 11.92 -9.34
C LEU A 159 -1.78 13.23 -9.47
N GLU A 160 -1.08 14.39 -9.52
CA GLU A 160 -1.69 15.70 -9.75
C GLU A 160 -2.29 15.84 -11.14
N ASP A 161 -1.77 15.11 -12.13
CA ASP A 161 -2.26 15.11 -13.51
C ASP A 161 -3.51 14.22 -13.69
N ILE A 162 -3.90 13.42 -12.69
CA ILE A 162 -5.13 12.61 -12.75
C ILE A 162 -6.35 13.53 -12.73
N ASP A 163 -7.14 13.46 -13.80
CA ASP A 163 -8.39 14.20 -13.92
C ASP A 163 -9.50 13.52 -13.10
N CYS A 164 -9.88 14.16 -11.99
CA CYS A 164 -10.95 13.70 -11.12
C CYS A 164 -12.31 14.36 -11.41
N ASP A 165 -12.37 15.25 -12.40
CA ASP A 165 -13.61 15.92 -12.80
C ASP A 165 -14.43 15.01 -13.73
N TYR A 166 -15.53 14.49 -13.23
CA TYR A 166 -16.48 13.72 -14.02
C TYR A 166 -17.58 14.61 -14.57
N GLU A 167 -17.69 14.68 -15.89
CA GLU A 167 -18.80 15.33 -16.55
C GLU A 167 -19.93 14.32 -16.78
N GLU A 168 -21.05 14.51 -16.08
CA GLU A 168 -22.22 13.66 -16.26
C GLU A 168 -22.74 13.79 -17.71
N PRO A 169 -22.92 12.66 -18.43
CA PRO A 169 -23.38 12.71 -19.81
C PRO A 169 -24.78 13.27 -19.94
N ASP A 170 -25.04 13.96 -21.05
CA ASP A 170 -26.35 14.56 -21.34
C ASP A 170 -27.42 13.45 -21.50
N GLU A 171 -28.59 13.67 -20.89
CA GLU A 171 -29.70 12.72 -20.96
C GLU A 171 -30.22 12.50 -22.38
N ASP A 172 -30.18 13.53 -23.22
CA ASP A 172 -30.62 13.41 -24.62
C ASP A 172 -29.64 12.55 -25.42
N GLU A 173 -28.33 12.62 -25.15
CA GLU A 173 -27.33 11.75 -25.78
C GLU A 173 -27.52 10.29 -25.34
N ILE A 174 -27.84 10.05 -24.07
CA ILE A 174 -28.10 8.68 -23.57
C ILE A 174 -29.40 8.12 -24.17
N LYS A 175 -30.43 8.94 -24.30
CA LYS A 175 -31.70 8.53 -24.94
C LYS A 175 -31.47 8.12 -26.40
N ASP A 176 -30.68 8.89 -27.14
CA ASP A 176 -30.34 8.56 -28.54
C ASP A 176 -29.53 7.26 -28.59
N GLU A 177 -28.59 7.01 -27.68
CA GLU A 177 -27.80 5.78 -27.59
C GLU A 177 -28.68 4.56 -27.30
N ILE A 178 -29.61 4.67 -26.34
CA ILE A 178 -30.56 3.57 -25.99
C ILE A 178 -31.49 3.31 -27.20
N ALA A 179 -31.98 4.35 -27.86
CA ALA A 179 -32.84 4.22 -29.02
C ALA A 179 -32.15 3.52 -30.18
N ASP A 180 -30.87 3.82 -30.43
CA ASP A 180 -30.04 3.14 -31.44
C ASP A 180 -29.79 1.66 -31.11
N ASP A 181 -29.51 1.35 -29.86
CA ASP A 181 -29.27 -0.02 -29.39
C ASP A 181 -30.56 -0.90 -29.49
N GLU A 182 -31.73 -0.34 -29.19
CA GLU A 182 -33.01 -1.04 -29.26
C GLU A 182 -33.67 -0.97 -30.69
N GLY A 183 -33.13 -0.12 -31.58
CA GLY A 183 -33.65 0.08 -32.91
C GLY A 183 -35.03 0.78 -32.91
N ILE A 184 -35.31 1.59 -31.89
CA ILE A 184 -36.54 2.37 -31.70
C ILE A 184 -36.19 3.86 -31.82
N THR A 185 -37.08 4.68 -32.32
CA THR A 185 -36.90 6.12 -32.33
C THR A 185 -37.65 6.75 -31.13
N PRO A 186 -37.05 7.72 -30.41
CA PRO A 186 -37.68 8.31 -29.20
C PRO A 186 -39.07 8.94 -29.44
N ASP A 187 -39.41 9.23 -30.71
CA ASP A 187 -40.70 9.76 -31.12
C ASP A 187 -41.76 8.66 -31.44
N GLU A 188 -41.42 7.39 -31.31
CA GLU A 188 -42.36 6.30 -31.59
C GLU A 188 -43.27 6.00 -30.38
N LYS A 189 -44.47 5.51 -30.71
CA LYS A 189 -45.55 5.23 -29.74
C LYS A 189 -45.23 4.13 -28.72
N ASP A 190 -44.12 3.39 -28.96
CA ASP A 190 -43.70 2.26 -28.14
C ASP A 190 -42.60 2.65 -27.12
N TRP A 191 -42.24 3.95 -27.06
CA TRP A 191 -41.34 4.49 -26.02
C TRP A 191 -42.11 4.60 -24.70
N ASP A 192 -41.70 3.81 -23.70
CA ASP A 192 -42.25 3.83 -22.34
C ASP A 192 -41.35 4.74 -21.47
N ASP A 193 -41.87 5.90 -21.09
CA ASP A 193 -41.12 6.92 -20.35
C ASP A 193 -40.62 6.39 -18.99
N ASP A 194 -41.38 5.55 -18.28
CA ASP A 194 -40.99 5.01 -16.99
C ASP A 194 -39.84 3.98 -17.14
N LEU A 195 -39.88 3.17 -18.21
CA LEU A 195 -38.81 2.20 -18.53
C LEU A 195 -37.54 2.93 -19.05
N ALA A 196 -37.75 3.98 -19.82
CA ALA A 196 -36.64 4.81 -20.31
C ALA A 196 -35.87 5.50 -19.19
N ASP A 197 -36.54 6.00 -18.15
CA ASP A 197 -35.87 6.63 -17.00
C ASP A 197 -34.98 5.63 -16.25
N GLU A 198 -35.41 4.37 -16.08
CA GLU A 198 -34.61 3.31 -15.46
C GLU A 198 -33.37 2.95 -16.30
N GLN A 199 -33.55 2.81 -17.64
CA GLN A 199 -32.46 2.52 -18.57
C GLN A 199 -31.44 3.67 -18.65
N ILE A 200 -31.92 4.92 -18.62
CA ILE A 200 -31.06 6.11 -18.60
C ILE A 200 -30.19 6.12 -17.35
N GLN A 201 -30.79 5.84 -16.18
CA GLN A 201 -30.03 5.79 -14.94
C GLN A 201 -29.01 4.64 -14.95
N GLU A 202 -29.36 3.47 -15.44
CA GLU A 202 -28.44 2.33 -15.58
C GLU A 202 -27.25 2.67 -16.49
N LYS A 203 -27.51 3.33 -17.63
CA LYS A 203 -26.45 3.79 -18.55
C LYS A 203 -25.55 4.88 -17.93
N LYS A 204 -26.11 5.82 -17.14
CA LYS A 204 -25.33 6.82 -16.41
C LYS A 204 -24.41 6.14 -15.39
N ASP A 205 -24.93 5.19 -14.64
CA ASP A 205 -24.15 4.44 -13.64
C ASP A 205 -23.05 3.59 -14.31
N GLU A 206 -23.34 3.00 -15.48
CA GLU A 206 -22.33 2.25 -16.28
C GLU A 206 -21.20 3.17 -16.75
N LYS A 207 -21.52 4.34 -17.33
CA LYS A 207 -20.53 5.32 -17.80
C LYS A 207 -19.69 5.88 -16.64
N LEU A 208 -20.29 6.13 -15.49
CA LEU A 208 -19.57 6.54 -14.29
C LEU A 208 -18.60 5.44 -13.84
N GLN A 209 -19.04 4.19 -13.81
CA GLN A 209 -18.18 3.07 -13.41
C GLN A 209 -17.02 2.87 -14.39
N GLU A 210 -17.26 2.94 -15.71
CA GLU A 210 -16.21 2.87 -16.71
C GLU A 210 -15.17 3.99 -16.54
N TRP A 211 -15.63 5.23 -16.30
CA TRP A 211 -14.73 6.35 -16.04
C TRP A 211 -13.90 6.16 -14.77
N LEU A 212 -14.52 5.69 -13.67
CA LEU A 212 -13.81 5.39 -12.43
C LEU A 212 -12.76 4.29 -12.63
N ASP A 213 -13.11 3.22 -13.33
CA ASP A 213 -12.20 2.10 -13.60
C ASP A 213 -11.00 2.55 -14.45
N GLU A 214 -11.23 3.45 -15.42
CA GLU A 214 -10.15 4.05 -16.23
C GLU A 214 -9.20 4.88 -15.36
N ARG A 215 -9.71 5.78 -14.52
CA ARG A 215 -8.89 6.63 -13.62
C ARG A 215 -8.15 5.80 -12.57
N ILE A 216 -8.80 4.80 -11.98
CA ILE A 216 -8.15 3.87 -11.06
C ILE A 216 -7.01 3.11 -11.77
N SER A 217 -7.21 2.67 -13.01
CA SER A 217 -6.16 2.01 -13.79
C SER A 217 -4.99 2.96 -14.07
N GLU A 218 -5.22 4.21 -14.42
CA GLU A 218 -4.18 5.23 -14.60
C GLU A 218 -3.34 5.40 -13.33
N ILE A 219 -3.98 5.48 -12.16
CA ILE A 219 -3.30 5.59 -10.87
C ILE A 219 -2.45 4.35 -10.59
N GLN A 220 -2.99 3.15 -10.85
CA GLN A 220 -2.28 1.88 -10.62
C GLN A 220 -1.08 1.68 -11.54
N ASP A 221 -1.07 2.33 -12.70
CA ASP A 221 0.03 2.29 -13.66
C ASP A 221 1.20 3.26 -13.30
N ILE A 222 1.03 4.14 -12.30
CA ILE A 222 2.07 5.06 -11.84
C ILE A 222 3.27 4.28 -11.27
N SER A 223 4.44 4.47 -11.88
CA SER A 223 5.67 3.80 -11.46
C SER A 223 6.34 4.54 -10.31
N THR A 224 6.61 3.82 -9.24
CA THR A 224 7.31 4.33 -8.05
C THR A 224 8.74 3.77 -7.94
N GLU A 225 9.32 3.23 -9.06
CA GLU A 225 10.67 2.66 -9.12
C GLU A 225 11.71 3.62 -9.69
#